data_4660d25aac45bbe79d3631fe15138a9f
#
_entry.id   4660d25aac45bbe79d3631fe15138a9f
#
_cell.length_a   1.000
_cell.length_b   1.000
_cell.length_c   1.000
_cell.angle_alpha   90.00
_cell.angle_beta   90.00
_cell.angle_gamma   90.00
#
_symmetry.space_group_name_H-M   'P 1'
#
loop_
_entity.id
_entity.type
_entity.pdbx_description
1 polymer ?
#
loop_
_entity_poly.entity_id
_entity_poly.type
_entity_poly.pdbx_seq_one_letter_code
_entity_poly.pdbx_strand_id
1 'polypeptide(L)'
;MAIQDFYEEVAEKFIAKLKEGTAPWQREWDAGAGVMPLNPTTGNRYRGINVLILMAQERDDPRWMTYRQAQKIGAQVRKGEKGTPIIYWKTHEEQPLMDEQGKAQIGKDGNPLKTLVKLERPRAFLSRVFNAEQIDSLPPAIKTDRQWNPVERAEMLLDRSGAVIRHKTQPRAFYRPHEDVITLPEKGQFSDANGYYATALHELGHWTGHESRLNRDMQHPYGSEGYAREELRAEIASLMLGQEIGLGHGIENHAAYVGSWIKALKEDPHEIFSAASDAEKIMNYVLELERKHEIKQEEGIQVEGTVPSVSAEAEVGRPLSTVLNQDTAADSRVYLDVPYREKDVAKKLGAKWDRQDRGWYIPVGMEQTPFKKWLRKKEDEENNRELSSPSRREYLAVPYEERKEAKALGAKWD
;
A
#
# COMPACT_ATOMS: atom_id res chain seq x y z
N MET A 1 29.21 11.54 6.24
CA MET A 1 28.93 11.12 4.84
C MET A 1 28.12 12.20 4.21
N ALA A 2 28.63 12.80 3.13
CA ALA A 2 27.83 13.69 2.31
C ALA A 2 26.73 12.90 1.57
N ILE A 3 25.68 13.57 1.13
CA ILE A 3 24.59 12.88 0.42
C ILE A 3 25.11 12.29 -0.92
N GLN A 4 26.04 12.96 -1.56
CA GLN A 4 26.67 12.47 -2.80
C GLN A 4 27.42 11.16 -2.55
N ASP A 5 28.23 11.08 -1.50
CA ASP A 5 28.95 9.85 -1.12
C ASP A 5 27.96 8.68 -0.88
N PHE A 6 26.76 9.01 -0.35
CA PHE A 6 25.72 8.00 -0.10
C PHE A 6 25.16 7.45 -1.41
N TYR A 7 24.93 8.28 -2.43
CA TYR A 7 24.46 7.81 -3.74
C TYR A 7 25.48 6.85 -4.37
N GLU A 8 26.75 7.22 -4.35
CA GLU A 8 27.84 6.39 -4.87
C GLU A 8 27.96 5.08 -4.11
N GLU A 9 27.96 5.11 -2.76
CA GLU A 9 28.00 3.90 -1.93
C GLU A 9 26.83 2.95 -2.21
N VAL A 10 25.60 3.48 -2.38
CA VAL A 10 24.43 2.68 -2.70
C VAL A 10 24.56 2.06 -4.08
N ALA A 11 24.94 2.84 -5.09
CA ALA A 11 25.14 2.34 -6.44
C ALA A 11 26.20 1.24 -6.50
N GLU A 12 27.34 1.42 -5.83
CA GLU A 12 28.39 0.40 -5.76
C GLU A 12 27.90 -0.89 -5.10
N LYS A 13 27.13 -0.81 -4.02
CA LYS A 13 26.53 -1.98 -3.35
C LYS A 13 25.58 -2.73 -4.30
N PHE A 14 24.75 -2.02 -5.07
CA PHE A 14 23.86 -2.67 -6.02
C PHE A 14 24.62 -3.24 -7.23
N ILE A 15 25.68 -2.58 -7.68
CA ILE A 15 26.56 -3.13 -8.72
C ILE A 15 27.21 -4.45 -8.25
N ALA A 16 27.67 -4.52 -6.98
CA ALA A 16 28.21 -5.76 -6.42
C ALA A 16 27.13 -6.87 -6.40
N LYS A 17 25.95 -6.57 -5.86
CA LYS A 17 24.82 -7.52 -5.81
C LYS A 17 24.35 -7.97 -7.22
N LEU A 18 24.34 -7.07 -8.20
CA LEU A 18 24.02 -7.42 -9.59
C LEU A 18 25.03 -8.41 -10.17
N LYS A 19 26.33 -8.26 -9.88
CA LYS A 19 27.38 -9.19 -10.33
C LYS A 19 27.26 -10.57 -9.68
N GLU A 20 26.79 -10.60 -8.45
CA GLU A 20 26.58 -11.83 -7.66
C GLU A 20 25.22 -12.49 -7.96
N GLY A 21 24.33 -11.84 -8.72
CA GLY A 21 22.96 -12.31 -8.92
C GLY A 21 22.08 -12.22 -7.67
N THR A 22 22.43 -11.34 -6.72
CA THR A 22 21.78 -11.22 -5.40
C THR A 22 21.04 -9.88 -5.20
N ALA A 23 20.90 -9.05 -6.24
CA ALA A 23 20.06 -7.86 -6.11
C ALA A 23 18.61 -8.26 -5.80
N PRO A 24 17.86 -7.45 -5.02
CA PRO A 24 16.52 -7.84 -4.56
C PRO A 24 15.59 -8.33 -5.68
N TRP A 25 15.64 -7.74 -6.84
CA TRP A 25 14.85 -8.13 -8.03
C TRP A 25 15.45 -9.30 -8.84
N GLN A 26 16.63 -9.78 -8.49
CA GLN A 26 17.25 -10.97 -9.08
C GLN A 26 17.06 -12.23 -8.23
N ARG A 27 16.39 -12.10 -7.07
CA ARG A 27 16.18 -13.23 -6.17
C ARG A 27 14.75 -13.74 -6.29
N GLU A 28 14.61 -15.04 -6.15
CA GLU A 28 13.29 -15.63 -5.90
C GLU A 28 12.82 -15.27 -4.50
N TRP A 29 11.58 -14.89 -4.39
CA TRP A 29 10.91 -14.61 -3.15
C TRP A 29 9.69 -15.51 -3.03
N ASP A 30 9.62 -16.26 -1.95
CA ASP A 30 8.49 -17.17 -1.72
C ASP A 30 7.18 -16.39 -1.60
N ALA A 31 6.13 -16.95 -2.18
CA ALA A 31 4.79 -16.45 -1.99
C ALA A 31 4.42 -16.49 -0.50
N GLY A 32 3.96 -15.38 0.01
CA GLY A 32 3.60 -15.28 1.43
C GLY A 32 4.72 -14.92 2.40
N ALA A 33 6.01 -15.06 2.03
CA ALA A 33 7.14 -14.73 2.89
C ALA A 33 7.44 -13.24 2.96
N GLY A 34 7.04 -12.45 1.97
CA GLY A 34 7.42 -11.05 1.85
C GLY A 34 6.39 -10.08 2.41
N VAL A 35 6.79 -9.26 3.33
CA VAL A 35 6.12 -8.02 3.68
C VAL A 35 7.09 -6.89 3.39
N MET A 36 6.63 -5.90 2.62
CA MET A 36 7.42 -4.70 2.34
C MET A 36 7.99 -4.11 3.63
N PRO A 37 9.25 -3.64 3.63
CA PRO A 37 9.85 -3.01 4.81
C PRO A 37 8.95 -1.91 5.38
N LEU A 38 8.69 -1.97 6.68
CA LEU A 38 7.78 -1.06 7.38
C LEU A 38 8.38 -0.54 8.68
N ASN A 39 7.91 0.62 9.11
CA ASN A 39 8.23 1.17 10.42
C ASN A 39 7.09 0.85 11.40
N PRO A 40 7.28 -0.03 12.39
CA PRO A 40 6.22 -0.48 13.28
C PRO A 40 5.73 0.62 14.23
N THR A 41 6.52 1.69 14.46
CA THR A 41 6.11 2.79 15.34
C THR A 41 5.17 3.79 14.66
N THR A 42 5.15 3.81 13.32
CA THR A 42 4.30 4.71 12.53
C THR A 42 3.27 3.96 11.68
N GLY A 43 3.45 2.64 11.51
CA GLY A 43 2.68 1.81 10.60
C GLY A 43 2.98 2.08 9.11
N ASN A 44 3.91 3.00 8.81
CA ASN A 44 4.20 3.37 7.43
C ASN A 44 5.24 2.43 6.81
N ARG A 45 5.05 2.12 5.54
CA ARG A 45 6.05 1.42 4.72
C ARG A 45 7.19 2.36 4.33
N TYR A 46 8.38 1.81 4.18
CA TYR A 46 9.48 2.51 3.52
C TYR A 46 9.17 2.65 2.04
N ARG A 47 9.81 3.63 1.37
CA ARG A 47 9.48 4.04 -0.01
C ARG A 47 10.72 4.19 -0.86
N GLY A 48 10.53 4.05 -2.19
CA GLY A 48 11.56 4.25 -3.19
C GLY A 48 12.80 3.40 -2.92
N ILE A 49 13.97 4.01 -3.04
CA ILE A 49 15.27 3.34 -2.82
C ILE A 49 15.41 2.70 -1.44
N ASN A 50 14.76 3.24 -0.39
CA ASN A 50 14.84 2.68 0.94
C ASN A 50 14.28 1.25 1.01
N VAL A 51 13.27 0.93 0.21
CA VAL A 51 12.74 -0.45 0.10
C VAL A 51 13.86 -1.39 -0.35
N LEU A 52 14.53 -1.05 -1.44
CA LEU A 52 15.60 -1.87 -2.02
C LEU A 52 16.80 -2.00 -1.06
N ILE A 53 17.21 -0.89 -0.43
CA ILE A 53 18.30 -0.89 0.56
C ILE A 53 18.00 -1.83 1.73
N LEU A 54 16.77 -1.81 2.23
CA LEU A 54 16.37 -2.63 3.38
C LEU A 54 16.19 -4.10 2.98
N MET A 55 15.57 -4.39 1.82
CA MET A 55 15.47 -5.75 1.28
C MET A 55 16.86 -6.36 0.99
N ALA A 56 17.82 -5.55 0.53
CA ALA A 56 19.18 -5.97 0.28
C ALA A 56 19.96 -6.37 1.55
N GLN A 57 19.42 -6.11 2.75
CA GLN A 57 19.98 -6.59 4.02
C GLN A 57 19.61 -8.05 4.34
N GLU A 58 18.69 -8.64 3.58
CA GLU A 58 18.31 -10.07 3.69
C GLU A 58 17.84 -10.47 5.08
N ARG A 59 17.00 -9.61 5.72
CA ARG A 59 16.40 -9.85 7.03
C ARG A 59 15.01 -10.45 6.86
N ASP A 60 14.65 -11.40 7.72
CA ASP A 60 13.33 -12.05 7.68
C ASP A 60 12.23 -11.18 8.30
N ASP A 61 12.57 -10.35 9.30
CA ASP A 61 11.59 -9.46 9.91
C ASP A 61 11.44 -8.16 9.07
N PRO A 62 10.24 -7.81 8.61
CA PRO A 62 10.03 -6.61 7.78
C PRO A 62 10.10 -5.31 8.57
N ARG A 63 10.20 -5.34 9.89
CA ARG A 63 10.12 -4.16 10.75
C ARG A 63 11.48 -3.49 10.90
N TRP A 64 11.50 -2.19 10.61
CA TRP A 64 12.71 -1.35 10.72
C TRP A 64 12.37 -0.06 11.43
N MET A 65 13.25 0.39 12.34
CA MET A 65 13.06 1.64 13.08
C MET A 65 14.38 2.27 13.49
N THR A 66 14.34 3.56 13.80
CA THR A 66 15.51 4.25 14.33
C THR A 66 15.77 3.84 15.78
N TYR A 67 17.01 4.04 16.26
CA TYR A 67 17.38 3.81 17.66
C TYR A 67 16.43 4.54 18.63
N ARG A 68 16.13 5.82 18.35
CA ARG A 68 15.23 6.62 19.19
C ARG A 68 13.79 6.09 19.20
N GLN A 69 13.31 5.56 18.08
CA GLN A 69 11.99 4.95 18.02
C GLN A 69 11.93 3.66 18.83
N ALA A 70 12.97 2.81 18.77
CA ALA A 70 13.07 1.63 19.60
C ALA A 70 13.02 1.99 21.09
N GLN A 71 13.85 2.95 21.52
CA GLN A 71 13.84 3.42 22.92
C GLN A 71 12.48 3.95 23.36
N LYS A 72 11.80 4.71 22.51
CA LYS A 72 10.48 5.31 22.84
C LYS A 72 9.40 4.26 23.13
N ILE A 73 9.51 3.07 22.56
CA ILE A 73 8.59 1.95 22.79
C ILE A 73 9.13 0.94 23.82
N GLY A 74 10.19 1.30 24.57
CA GLY A 74 10.77 0.45 25.60
C GLY A 74 11.65 -0.70 25.07
N ALA A 75 12.01 -0.68 23.78
CA ALA A 75 12.87 -1.67 23.15
C ALA A 75 14.31 -1.16 23.03
N GLN A 76 15.29 -2.07 22.97
CA GLN A 76 16.71 -1.73 23.00
C GLN A 76 17.46 -2.36 21.83
N VAL A 77 18.10 -1.52 21.00
CA VAL A 77 19.06 -2.01 20.00
C VAL A 77 20.25 -2.65 20.72
N ARG A 78 20.61 -3.86 20.34
CA ARG A 78 21.74 -4.60 20.96
C ARG A 78 23.05 -3.86 20.75
N LYS A 79 23.93 -3.97 21.76
CA LYS A 79 25.26 -3.35 21.70
C LYS A 79 26.10 -3.93 20.56
N GLY A 80 26.71 -3.05 19.77
CA GLY A 80 27.54 -3.43 18.62
C GLY A 80 26.81 -3.57 17.29
N GLU A 81 25.48 -3.55 17.29
CA GLU A 81 24.70 -3.61 16.05
C GLU A 81 24.93 -2.38 15.16
N LYS A 82 24.96 -2.61 13.86
CA LYS A 82 25.14 -1.55 12.86
C LYS A 82 23.82 -1.23 12.18
N GLY A 83 23.41 0.03 12.27
CA GLY A 83 22.19 0.49 11.59
C GLY A 83 22.41 0.68 10.10
N THR A 84 21.39 0.33 9.31
CA THR A 84 21.35 0.51 7.86
C THR A 84 21.04 1.97 7.53
N PRO A 85 21.86 2.66 6.72
CA PRO A 85 21.58 4.04 6.32
C PRO A 85 20.43 4.05 5.30
N ILE A 86 19.53 5.02 5.49
CA ILE A 86 18.41 5.34 4.58
C ILE A 86 18.38 6.83 4.32
N ILE A 87 17.71 7.22 3.22
CA ILE A 87 17.51 8.62 2.88
C ILE A 87 16.08 9.06 3.26
N TYR A 88 15.97 10.22 3.89
CA TYR A 88 14.70 10.84 4.24
C TYR A 88 14.59 12.20 3.57
N TRP A 89 13.46 12.47 2.93
CA TRP A 89 13.17 13.73 2.26
C TRP A 89 12.23 14.57 3.11
N LYS A 90 12.74 15.70 3.59
CA LYS A 90 11.93 16.72 4.28
C LYS A 90 11.31 17.62 3.23
N THR A 91 10.01 17.54 3.06
CA THR A 91 9.23 18.35 2.10
C THR A 91 8.53 19.52 2.75
N HIS A 92 8.41 19.51 4.08
CA HIS A 92 7.80 20.56 4.87
C HIS A 92 8.68 20.85 6.08
N GLU A 93 8.63 22.07 6.58
CA GLU A 93 9.25 22.44 7.85
C GLU A 93 8.26 23.15 8.76
N GLU A 94 8.46 22.97 10.06
CA GLU A 94 7.73 23.73 11.06
C GLU A 94 8.33 25.11 11.15
N GLN A 95 7.50 26.13 10.96
CA GLN A 95 7.87 27.54 11.15
C GLN A 95 6.93 28.18 12.18
N PRO A 96 7.39 29.17 12.95
CA PRO A 96 6.48 29.94 13.82
C PRO A 96 5.35 30.54 12.99
N LEU A 97 4.12 30.41 13.50
CA LEU A 97 2.98 31.10 12.93
C LEU A 97 3.08 32.59 13.27
N MET A 98 3.18 33.43 12.23
CA MET A 98 3.30 34.87 12.38
C MET A 98 1.91 35.54 12.35
N ASP A 99 1.73 36.63 13.13
CA ASP A 99 0.60 37.51 13.02
C ASP A 99 0.77 38.53 11.85
N GLU A 100 -0.23 39.38 11.63
CA GLU A 100 -0.21 40.40 10.57
C GLU A 100 0.94 41.42 10.73
N GLN A 101 1.52 41.51 11.93
CA GLN A 101 2.64 42.41 12.26
C GLN A 101 4.00 41.70 12.17
N GLY A 102 4.02 40.42 11.77
CA GLY A 102 5.27 39.62 11.64
C GLY A 102 5.83 39.11 12.95
N LYS A 103 5.05 39.11 14.04
CA LYS A 103 5.42 38.57 15.35
C LYS A 103 4.90 37.15 15.51
N ALA A 104 5.71 36.28 16.13
CA ALA A 104 5.28 34.90 16.39
C ALA A 104 4.08 34.84 17.36
N GLN A 105 3.02 34.17 16.96
CA GLN A 105 1.87 33.92 17.82
C GLN A 105 2.26 32.92 18.91
N ILE A 106 1.92 33.22 20.15
CA ILE A 106 2.25 32.40 21.32
C ILE A 106 1.03 31.58 21.74
N GLY A 107 1.21 30.30 21.94
CA GLY A 107 0.18 29.41 22.46
C GLY A 107 -0.07 29.58 23.96
N LYS A 108 -1.11 28.92 24.48
CA LYS A 108 -1.46 28.95 25.90
C LYS A 108 -0.38 28.39 26.85
N ASP A 109 0.54 27.61 26.30
CA ASP A 109 1.71 27.02 26.96
C ASP A 109 2.95 27.91 26.94
N GLY A 110 2.83 29.14 26.43
CA GLY A 110 3.94 30.08 26.31
C GLY A 110 4.91 29.83 25.17
N ASN A 111 4.67 28.80 24.34
CA ASN A 111 5.50 28.47 23.19
C ASN A 111 4.96 29.07 21.90
N PRO A 112 5.82 29.37 20.91
CA PRO A 112 5.35 29.81 19.60
C PRO A 112 4.47 28.74 18.93
N LEU A 113 3.31 29.15 18.45
CA LEU A 113 2.49 28.33 17.58
C LEU A 113 3.27 28.04 16.28
N LYS A 114 3.18 26.82 15.80
CA LYS A 114 3.90 26.37 14.61
C LYS A 114 2.94 26.02 13.50
N THR A 115 3.31 26.34 12.28
CA THR A 115 2.65 25.89 11.06
C THR A 115 3.60 25.10 10.20
N LEU A 116 3.07 24.16 9.40
CA LEU A 116 3.84 23.38 8.45
C LEU A 116 3.88 24.11 7.10
N VAL A 117 5.07 24.55 6.72
CA VAL A 117 5.32 25.24 5.44
C VAL A 117 6.00 24.28 4.49
N LYS A 118 5.48 24.17 3.26
CA LYS A 118 6.09 23.37 2.20
C LYS A 118 7.40 24.02 1.77
N LEU A 119 8.48 23.24 1.73
CA LEU A 119 9.76 23.70 1.21
C LEU A 119 9.69 23.83 -0.32
N GLU A 120 10.27 24.88 -0.85
CA GLU A 120 10.43 25.06 -2.32
C GLU A 120 11.23 23.90 -2.93
N ARG A 121 12.26 23.46 -2.21
CA ARG A 121 13.08 22.29 -2.58
C ARG A 121 13.13 21.31 -1.42
N PRO A 122 12.76 20.04 -1.63
CA PRO A 122 12.93 19.00 -0.63
C PRO A 122 14.39 18.90 -0.19
N ARG A 123 14.62 18.73 1.11
CA ARG A 123 15.96 18.53 1.67
C ARG A 123 16.14 17.06 2.03
N ALA A 124 17.22 16.46 1.54
CA ALA A 124 17.58 15.09 1.84
C ALA A 124 18.40 15.00 3.15
N PHE A 125 18.09 14.03 3.98
CA PHE A 125 18.79 13.73 5.21
C PHE A 125 19.08 12.23 5.28
N LEU A 126 20.23 11.85 5.79
CA LEU A 126 20.55 10.47 6.09
C LEU A 126 20.09 10.12 7.52
N SER A 127 19.49 8.97 7.65
CA SER A 127 19.11 8.38 8.93
C SER A 127 19.60 6.94 8.99
N ARG A 128 19.69 6.38 10.19
CA ARG A 128 20.01 4.96 10.38
C ARG A 128 18.85 4.25 11.03
N VAL A 129 18.49 3.12 10.47
CA VAL A 129 17.45 2.24 10.99
C VAL A 129 18.02 0.87 11.32
N PHE A 130 17.41 0.21 12.26
CA PHE A 130 17.75 -1.13 12.73
C PHE A 130 16.59 -2.06 12.44
N ASN A 131 16.90 -3.27 12.01
CA ASN A 131 15.89 -4.31 11.84
C ASN A 131 15.41 -4.80 13.22
N ALA A 132 14.17 -5.29 13.29
CA ALA A 132 13.64 -5.86 14.52
C ALA A 132 14.49 -7.00 15.08
N GLU A 133 15.15 -7.78 14.23
CA GLU A 133 16.11 -8.81 14.64
C GLU A 133 17.35 -8.28 15.38
N GLN A 134 17.64 -6.99 15.32
CA GLN A 134 18.73 -6.32 16.01
C GLN A 134 18.29 -5.66 17.33
N ILE A 135 17.01 -5.83 17.72
CA ILE A 135 16.38 -5.09 18.80
C ILE A 135 15.78 -6.06 19.81
N ASP A 136 16.19 -5.93 21.06
CA ASP A 136 15.63 -6.70 22.17
C ASP A 136 14.30 -6.10 22.66
N SER A 137 13.48 -6.96 23.28
CA SER A 137 12.20 -6.58 23.89
C SER A 137 11.14 -6.09 22.89
N LEU A 138 11.29 -6.41 21.61
CA LEU A 138 10.20 -6.23 20.65
C LEU A 138 9.24 -7.42 20.72
N PRO A 139 7.92 -7.17 20.72
CA PRO A 139 6.97 -8.26 20.59
C PRO A 139 7.15 -8.95 19.23
N PRO A 140 6.86 -10.25 19.12
CA PRO A 140 6.88 -10.96 17.84
C PRO A 140 6.09 -10.19 16.76
N ALA A 141 6.53 -10.30 15.51
CA ALA A 141 5.73 -9.77 14.41
C ALA A 141 4.38 -10.47 14.38
N ILE A 142 3.30 -9.70 14.37
CA ILE A 142 1.97 -10.26 14.15
C ILE A 142 1.93 -10.68 12.69
N LYS A 143 1.91 -11.98 12.44
CA LYS A 143 1.60 -12.51 11.12
C LYS A 143 0.11 -12.23 10.89
N THR A 144 -0.20 -11.21 10.15
CA THR A 144 -1.55 -10.98 9.65
C THR A 144 -1.83 -12.05 8.61
N ASP A 145 -2.76 -12.93 8.89
CA ASP A 145 -3.29 -13.83 7.86
C ASP A 145 -3.84 -12.95 6.73
N ARG A 146 -3.32 -13.18 5.53
CA ARG A 146 -3.78 -12.44 4.36
C ARG A 146 -5.21 -12.85 4.06
N GLN A 147 -6.11 -11.89 3.99
CA GLN A 147 -7.53 -12.13 3.70
C GLN A 147 -7.79 -12.51 2.23
N TRP A 148 -6.76 -12.40 1.37
CA TRP A 148 -6.88 -12.57 -0.08
C TRP A 148 -5.88 -13.59 -0.60
N ASN A 149 -6.33 -14.43 -1.55
CA ASN A 149 -5.45 -15.27 -2.34
C ASN A 149 -4.57 -14.38 -3.24
N PRO A 150 -3.23 -14.46 -3.17
CA PRO A 150 -2.34 -13.61 -3.99
C PRO A 150 -2.58 -13.75 -5.49
N VAL A 151 -2.91 -14.94 -5.97
CA VAL A 151 -3.22 -15.21 -7.38
C VAL A 151 -4.52 -14.53 -7.81
N GLU A 152 -5.55 -14.61 -6.99
CA GLU A 152 -6.84 -13.94 -7.27
C GLU A 152 -6.68 -12.42 -7.28
N ARG A 153 -5.86 -11.87 -6.38
CA ARG A 153 -5.58 -10.44 -6.35
C ARG A 153 -4.78 -10.00 -7.57
N ALA A 154 -3.80 -10.78 -8.01
CA ALA A 154 -3.05 -10.50 -9.23
C ALA A 154 -3.97 -10.52 -10.47
N GLU A 155 -4.83 -11.53 -10.61
CA GLU A 155 -5.82 -11.59 -11.70
C GLU A 155 -6.74 -10.37 -11.69
N MET A 156 -7.24 -9.99 -10.51
CA MET A 156 -8.08 -8.83 -10.33
C MET A 156 -7.37 -7.52 -10.72
N LEU A 157 -6.09 -7.35 -10.39
CA LEU A 157 -5.29 -6.19 -10.79
C LEU A 157 -5.15 -6.10 -12.31
N LEU A 158 -4.87 -7.24 -12.96
CA LEU A 158 -4.78 -7.30 -14.43
C LEU A 158 -6.11 -6.95 -15.10
N ASP A 159 -7.21 -7.53 -14.62
CA ASP A 159 -8.56 -7.26 -15.13
C ASP A 159 -8.97 -5.79 -14.95
N ARG A 160 -8.78 -5.25 -13.74
CA ARG A 160 -9.13 -3.86 -13.41
C ARG A 160 -8.20 -2.82 -14.03
N SER A 161 -7.04 -3.21 -14.54
CA SER A 161 -6.15 -2.31 -15.26
C SER A 161 -6.78 -1.77 -16.54
N GLY A 162 -7.65 -2.57 -17.17
CA GLY A 162 -8.20 -2.30 -18.49
C GLY A 162 -7.18 -2.47 -19.60
N ALA A 163 -5.99 -3.04 -19.31
CA ALA A 163 -4.99 -3.36 -20.31
C ALA A 163 -5.51 -4.43 -21.28
N VAL A 164 -5.27 -4.24 -22.56
CA VAL A 164 -5.58 -5.27 -23.56
C VAL A 164 -4.50 -6.34 -23.49
N ILE A 165 -4.86 -7.52 -22.95
CA ILE A 165 -3.95 -8.65 -22.80
C ILE A 165 -4.33 -9.73 -23.81
N ARG A 166 -3.36 -10.17 -24.62
CA ARG A 166 -3.50 -11.24 -25.61
C ARG A 166 -2.58 -12.38 -25.27
N HIS A 167 -3.11 -13.61 -25.31
CA HIS A 167 -2.31 -14.81 -25.12
C HIS A 167 -1.96 -15.41 -26.49
N LYS A 168 -0.72 -15.88 -26.62
CA LYS A 168 -0.22 -16.55 -27.81
C LYS A 168 0.72 -17.69 -27.40
N THR A 169 0.70 -18.78 -28.17
CA THR A 169 1.69 -19.87 -28.04
C THR A 169 3.06 -19.38 -28.49
N GLN A 170 3.84 -18.82 -27.60
CA GLN A 170 5.17 -18.27 -27.86
C GLN A 170 5.99 -18.21 -26.55
N PRO A 171 7.35 -18.17 -26.62
CA PRO A 171 8.17 -18.18 -25.41
C PRO A 171 8.45 -16.78 -24.82
N ARG A 172 7.77 -15.73 -25.27
CA ARG A 172 8.08 -14.35 -24.87
C ARG A 172 6.82 -13.59 -24.47
N ALA A 173 6.90 -12.87 -23.37
CA ALA A 173 5.99 -11.80 -23.02
C ALA A 173 6.54 -10.45 -23.51
N PHE A 174 5.69 -9.51 -23.83
CA PHE A 174 6.08 -8.13 -24.15
C PHE A 174 4.87 -7.19 -24.17
N TYR A 175 5.12 -5.93 -23.82
CA TYR A 175 4.20 -4.83 -24.06
C TYR A 175 4.61 -4.07 -25.35
N ARG A 176 3.63 -3.70 -26.17
CA ARG A 176 3.83 -2.85 -27.36
C ARG A 176 3.20 -1.48 -27.20
N PRO A 177 4.00 -0.40 -27.02
CA PRO A 177 3.45 0.94 -26.79
C PRO A 177 2.54 1.45 -27.93
N HIS A 178 2.90 1.19 -29.21
CA HIS A 178 2.12 1.67 -30.35
C HIS A 178 0.73 1.02 -30.50
N GLU A 179 0.60 -0.22 -30.04
CA GLU A 179 -0.66 -0.96 -30.07
C GLU A 179 -1.42 -0.83 -28.74
N ASP A 180 -0.74 -0.39 -27.70
CA ASP A 180 -1.17 -0.40 -26.29
C ASP A 180 -1.66 -1.80 -25.83
N VAL A 181 -0.90 -2.85 -26.20
CA VAL A 181 -1.26 -4.24 -25.98
C VAL A 181 -0.13 -5.00 -25.28
N ILE A 182 -0.50 -5.73 -24.25
CA ILE A 182 0.34 -6.74 -23.60
C ILE A 182 0.12 -8.08 -24.33
N THR A 183 1.20 -8.76 -24.70
CA THR A 183 1.16 -10.12 -25.25
C THR A 183 1.89 -11.07 -24.31
N LEU A 184 1.20 -12.09 -23.82
CA LEU A 184 1.72 -13.10 -22.91
C LEU A 184 1.73 -14.49 -23.58
N PRO A 185 2.62 -15.39 -23.15
CA PRO A 185 2.46 -16.82 -23.42
C PRO A 185 1.15 -17.35 -22.87
N GLU A 186 0.67 -18.47 -23.40
CA GLU A 186 -0.48 -19.17 -22.83
C GLU A 186 -0.21 -19.58 -21.38
N LYS A 187 -1.21 -19.50 -20.50
CA LYS A 187 -1.06 -19.84 -19.06
C LYS A 187 -0.46 -21.23 -18.85
N GLY A 188 -0.78 -22.20 -19.72
CA GLY A 188 -0.24 -23.55 -19.66
C GLY A 188 1.25 -23.71 -20.06
N GLN A 189 1.91 -22.66 -20.52
CA GLN A 189 3.35 -22.66 -20.83
C GLN A 189 4.23 -22.32 -19.61
N PHE A 190 3.62 -21.85 -18.51
CA PHE A 190 4.29 -21.55 -17.26
C PHE A 190 4.30 -22.77 -16.34
N SER A 191 5.36 -22.92 -15.54
CA SER A 191 5.50 -23.99 -14.56
C SER A 191 4.46 -23.92 -13.44
N ASP A 192 4.09 -22.69 -13.07
CA ASP A 192 3.12 -22.41 -12.02
C ASP A 192 2.43 -21.04 -12.21
N ALA A 193 1.43 -20.78 -11.38
CA ALA A 193 0.68 -19.52 -11.42
C ALA A 193 1.53 -18.30 -11.04
N ASN A 194 2.49 -18.46 -10.13
CA ASN A 194 3.33 -17.35 -9.68
C ASN A 194 4.20 -16.83 -10.83
N GLY A 195 4.82 -17.71 -11.62
CA GLY A 195 5.58 -17.34 -12.80
C GLY A 195 4.75 -16.57 -13.82
N TYR A 196 3.52 -17.07 -14.11
CA TYR A 196 2.62 -16.35 -15.02
C TYR A 196 2.28 -14.94 -14.50
N TYR A 197 1.89 -14.80 -13.24
CA TYR A 197 1.48 -13.50 -12.73
C TYR A 197 2.65 -12.55 -12.49
N ALA A 198 3.83 -13.05 -12.14
CA ALA A 198 5.05 -12.22 -12.07
C ALA A 198 5.36 -11.61 -13.44
N THR A 199 5.33 -12.42 -14.51
CA THR A 199 5.51 -11.97 -15.90
C THR A 199 4.42 -10.96 -16.29
N ALA A 200 3.16 -11.27 -16.00
CA ALA A 200 2.06 -10.39 -16.36
C ALA A 200 2.13 -9.04 -15.63
N LEU A 201 2.56 -9.00 -14.37
CA LEU A 201 2.77 -7.77 -13.60
C LEU A 201 3.98 -6.98 -14.09
N HIS A 202 5.02 -7.65 -14.57
CA HIS A 202 6.15 -6.99 -15.24
C HIS A 202 5.70 -6.26 -16.50
N GLU A 203 4.95 -6.94 -17.37
CA GLU A 203 4.41 -6.32 -18.60
C GLU A 203 3.39 -5.23 -18.28
N LEU A 204 2.61 -5.38 -17.21
CA LEU A 204 1.74 -4.34 -16.72
C LEU A 204 2.55 -3.12 -16.22
N GLY A 205 3.73 -3.35 -15.65
CA GLY A 205 4.69 -2.30 -15.32
C GLY A 205 5.04 -1.46 -16.53
N HIS A 206 5.42 -2.08 -17.65
CA HIS A 206 5.66 -1.40 -18.92
C HIS A 206 4.42 -0.67 -19.44
N TRP A 207 3.25 -1.33 -19.42
CA TRP A 207 1.99 -0.75 -19.85
C TRP A 207 1.68 0.58 -19.13
N THR A 208 2.01 0.70 -17.86
CA THR A 208 1.84 1.99 -17.14
C THR A 208 2.67 3.13 -17.73
N GLY A 209 3.71 2.83 -18.51
CA GLY A 209 4.60 3.81 -19.13
C GLY A 209 4.01 4.55 -20.33
N HIS A 210 2.89 4.09 -20.89
CA HIS A 210 2.24 4.75 -22.02
C HIS A 210 1.97 6.23 -21.77
N GLU A 211 1.94 7.03 -22.85
CA GLU A 211 1.76 8.50 -22.79
C GLU A 211 0.46 8.92 -22.07
N SER A 212 -0.60 8.12 -22.20
CA SER A 212 -1.88 8.37 -21.53
C SER A 212 -1.90 8.04 -20.03
N ARG A 213 -0.83 7.48 -19.49
CA ARG A 213 -0.70 7.04 -18.09
C ARG A 213 0.43 7.76 -17.36
N LEU A 214 1.55 7.09 -17.10
CA LEU A 214 2.69 7.70 -16.43
C LEU A 214 3.66 8.42 -17.39
N ASN A 215 3.44 8.30 -18.70
CA ASN A 215 4.19 8.98 -19.76
C ASN A 215 5.71 8.85 -19.58
N ARG A 216 6.19 7.60 -19.43
CA ARG A 216 7.63 7.33 -19.39
C ARG A 216 8.21 7.26 -20.80
N ASP A 217 9.51 7.48 -20.90
CA ASP A 217 10.22 7.32 -22.18
C ASP A 217 10.38 5.83 -22.51
N MET A 218 9.47 5.31 -23.35
CA MET A 218 9.39 3.90 -23.77
C MET A 218 9.98 3.65 -25.15
N GLN A 219 10.46 4.69 -25.86
CA GLN A 219 10.84 4.61 -27.27
C GLN A 219 12.33 4.30 -27.44
N HIS A 220 12.77 3.15 -26.90
CA HIS A 220 14.16 2.75 -26.99
C HIS A 220 14.31 1.45 -27.78
N PRO A 221 15.30 1.34 -28.69
CA PRO A 221 15.60 0.07 -29.37
C PRO A 221 15.98 -1.03 -28.37
N TYR A 222 15.55 -2.24 -28.68
CA TYR A 222 15.91 -3.42 -27.89
C TYR A 222 17.43 -3.50 -27.67
N GLY A 223 17.85 -3.73 -26.42
CA GLY A 223 19.26 -3.85 -26.04
C GLY A 223 19.99 -2.50 -25.90
N SER A 224 19.33 -1.36 -26.15
CA SER A 224 19.91 -0.03 -25.87
C SER A 224 19.95 0.26 -24.37
N GLU A 225 20.72 1.27 -23.98
CA GLU A 225 20.80 1.73 -22.60
C GLU A 225 19.46 2.23 -22.06
N GLY A 226 18.72 3.00 -22.87
CA GLY A 226 17.38 3.47 -22.50
C GLY A 226 16.40 2.31 -22.29
N TYR A 227 16.47 1.28 -23.14
CA TYR A 227 15.70 0.06 -22.98
C TYR A 227 16.05 -0.63 -21.65
N ALA A 228 17.34 -0.81 -21.35
CA ALA A 228 17.78 -1.44 -20.12
C ALA A 228 17.35 -0.66 -18.86
N ARG A 229 17.30 0.68 -18.94
CA ARG A 229 16.78 1.53 -17.84
C ARG A 229 15.29 1.32 -17.60
N GLU A 230 14.49 1.16 -18.64
CA GLU A 230 13.05 0.87 -18.50
C GLU A 230 12.83 -0.55 -17.97
N GLU A 231 13.59 -1.54 -18.42
CA GLU A 231 13.60 -2.90 -17.87
C GLU A 231 13.87 -2.89 -16.36
N LEU A 232 14.87 -2.12 -15.90
CA LEU A 232 15.16 -2.00 -14.48
C LEU A 232 13.97 -1.47 -13.68
N ARG A 233 13.22 -0.51 -14.24
CA ARG A 233 12.01 0.04 -13.62
C ARG A 233 10.90 -1.00 -13.52
N ALA A 234 10.66 -1.74 -14.59
CA ALA A 234 9.64 -2.77 -14.64
C ALA A 234 9.96 -3.94 -13.68
N GLU A 235 11.22 -4.34 -13.60
CA GLU A 235 11.68 -5.37 -12.67
C GLU A 235 11.49 -4.98 -11.20
N ILE A 236 11.94 -3.80 -10.84
CA ILE A 236 11.77 -3.30 -9.47
C ILE A 236 10.27 -3.15 -9.15
N ALA A 237 9.46 -2.69 -10.10
CA ALA A 237 8.02 -2.54 -9.91
C ALA A 237 7.32 -3.89 -9.75
N SER A 238 7.69 -4.89 -10.55
CA SER A 238 7.19 -6.26 -10.44
C SER A 238 7.53 -6.88 -9.07
N LEU A 239 8.77 -6.71 -8.60
CA LEU A 239 9.15 -7.10 -7.24
C LEU A 239 8.26 -6.41 -6.19
N MET A 240 8.10 -5.09 -6.25
CA MET A 240 7.32 -4.33 -5.29
C MET A 240 5.84 -4.74 -5.30
N LEU A 241 5.25 -4.93 -6.47
CA LEU A 241 3.87 -5.42 -6.62
C LEU A 241 3.72 -6.83 -6.07
N GLY A 242 4.61 -7.76 -6.46
CA GLY A 242 4.59 -9.13 -5.97
C GLY A 242 4.65 -9.20 -4.43
N GLN A 243 5.54 -8.42 -3.82
CA GLN A 243 5.64 -8.32 -2.35
C GLN A 243 4.38 -7.72 -1.72
N GLU A 244 3.79 -6.70 -2.35
CA GLU A 244 2.56 -6.06 -1.85
C GLU A 244 1.37 -7.01 -1.82
N ILE A 245 1.18 -7.77 -2.90
CA ILE A 245 0.06 -8.70 -3.00
C ILE A 245 0.36 -10.08 -2.40
N GLY A 246 1.63 -10.34 -2.09
CA GLY A 246 2.07 -11.61 -1.51
C GLY A 246 2.26 -12.74 -2.51
N LEU A 247 2.41 -12.37 -3.75
CA LEU A 247 2.68 -13.27 -4.86
C LEU A 247 4.14 -13.62 -4.86
N GLY A 248 4.97 -14.07 -4.63
CA GLY A 248 6.42 -14.21 -4.84
C GLY A 248 6.93 -13.37 -6.00
N HIS A 249 8.20 -13.45 -6.23
CA HIS A 249 8.86 -12.83 -7.38
C HIS A 249 9.67 -13.92 -8.08
N GLY A 250 9.34 -14.19 -9.34
CA GLY A 250 10.06 -15.14 -10.19
C GLY A 250 11.16 -14.42 -10.98
N ILE A 251 12.27 -15.10 -11.18
CA ILE A 251 13.37 -14.58 -12.01
C ILE A 251 13.10 -14.95 -13.47
N GLU A 252 12.73 -13.99 -14.28
CA GLU A 252 12.69 -14.17 -15.72
C GLU A 252 13.86 -13.45 -16.39
N ASN A 253 14.75 -14.18 -17.02
CA ASN A 253 15.79 -13.79 -18.01
C ASN A 253 16.54 -12.45 -17.80
N HIS A 254 16.76 -12.02 -16.56
CA HIS A 254 17.47 -10.77 -16.23
C HIS A 254 18.94 -10.77 -16.66
N ALA A 255 19.54 -11.94 -16.90
CA ALA A 255 20.96 -12.06 -17.23
C ALA A 255 21.38 -11.21 -18.44
N ALA A 256 20.47 -11.02 -19.40
CA ALA A 256 20.74 -10.21 -20.59
C ALA A 256 20.94 -8.71 -20.29
N TYR A 257 20.35 -8.19 -19.21
CA TYR A 257 20.36 -6.77 -18.88
C TYR A 257 21.37 -6.39 -17.80
N VAL A 258 21.88 -7.35 -17.02
CA VAL A 258 22.79 -7.10 -15.88
C VAL A 258 23.99 -6.23 -16.28
N GLY A 259 24.61 -6.52 -17.42
CA GLY A 259 25.74 -5.74 -17.92
C GLY A 259 25.38 -4.27 -18.21
N SER A 260 24.20 -4.05 -18.80
CA SER A 260 23.68 -2.70 -19.10
C SER A 260 23.27 -1.95 -17.85
N TRP A 261 22.67 -2.61 -16.86
CA TRP A 261 22.36 -2.02 -15.55
C TRP A 261 23.63 -1.61 -14.80
N ILE A 262 24.65 -2.49 -14.77
CA ILE A 262 25.94 -2.16 -14.14
C ILE A 262 26.59 -0.95 -14.84
N LYS A 263 26.52 -0.87 -16.17
CA LYS A 263 27.02 0.28 -16.92
C LYS A 263 26.27 1.54 -16.53
N ALA A 264 24.94 1.55 -16.59
CA ALA A 264 24.10 2.69 -16.25
C ALA A 264 24.37 3.20 -14.82
N LEU A 265 24.49 2.29 -13.83
CA LEU A 265 24.77 2.66 -12.43
C LEU A 265 26.20 3.20 -12.21
N LYS A 266 27.16 2.81 -13.04
CA LYS A 266 28.52 3.38 -13.00
C LYS A 266 28.58 4.77 -13.62
N GLU A 267 27.81 5.01 -14.66
CA GLU A 267 27.74 6.30 -15.35
C GLU A 267 26.93 7.31 -14.54
N ASP A 268 25.84 6.86 -13.92
CA ASP A 268 24.99 7.69 -13.08
C ASP A 268 24.57 6.94 -11.81
N PRO A 269 25.22 7.17 -10.65
CA PRO A 269 24.80 6.58 -9.36
C PRO A 269 23.37 6.93 -8.94
N HIS A 270 22.78 8.01 -9.47
CA HIS A 270 21.39 8.38 -9.19
C HIS A 270 20.38 7.50 -9.92
N GLU A 271 20.77 6.75 -10.94
CA GLU A 271 19.85 5.95 -11.74
C GLU A 271 19.07 4.93 -10.90
N ILE A 272 19.72 4.27 -9.93
CA ILE A 272 19.00 3.33 -9.05
C ILE A 272 17.95 4.02 -8.18
N PHE A 273 18.18 5.27 -7.78
CA PHE A 273 17.22 6.07 -7.02
C PHE A 273 16.03 6.48 -7.91
N SER A 274 16.31 6.87 -9.13
CA SER A 274 15.30 7.21 -10.14
C SER A 274 14.45 5.98 -10.48
N ALA A 275 15.09 4.84 -10.75
CA ALA A 275 14.42 3.59 -11.06
C ALA A 275 13.51 3.12 -9.91
N ALA A 276 13.99 3.17 -8.66
CA ALA A 276 13.19 2.83 -7.49
C ALA A 276 12.02 3.80 -7.26
N SER A 277 12.21 5.09 -7.54
CA SER A 277 11.13 6.08 -7.47
C SER A 277 10.05 5.86 -8.53
N ASP A 278 10.47 5.54 -9.75
CA ASP A 278 9.54 5.26 -10.85
C ASP A 278 8.82 3.93 -10.62
N ALA A 279 9.50 2.91 -10.12
CA ALA A 279 8.88 1.64 -9.73
C ALA A 279 7.82 1.82 -8.64
N GLU A 280 8.04 2.70 -7.66
CA GLU A 280 7.02 3.05 -6.67
C GLU A 280 5.80 3.75 -7.30
N LYS A 281 6.02 4.63 -8.29
CA LYS A 281 4.91 5.27 -9.02
C LYS A 281 4.11 4.24 -9.82
N ILE A 282 4.79 3.28 -10.48
CA ILE A 282 4.18 2.16 -11.18
C ILE A 282 3.29 1.35 -10.22
N MET A 283 3.86 0.91 -9.11
CA MET A 283 3.13 0.15 -8.09
C MET A 283 1.90 0.92 -7.59
N ASN A 284 2.06 2.19 -7.21
CA ASN A 284 0.96 3.01 -6.71
C ASN A 284 -0.13 3.20 -7.78
N TYR A 285 0.25 3.40 -9.04
CA TYR A 285 -0.69 3.53 -10.15
C TYR A 285 -1.55 2.28 -10.29
N VAL A 286 -0.92 1.10 -10.31
CA VAL A 286 -1.62 -0.19 -10.43
C VAL A 286 -2.56 -0.42 -9.24
N LEU A 287 -2.10 -0.16 -8.01
CA LEU A 287 -2.94 -0.31 -6.81
C LEU A 287 -4.08 0.71 -6.72
N GLU A 288 -3.92 1.91 -7.33
CA GLU A 288 -5.03 2.87 -7.43
C GLU A 288 -6.14 2.41 -8.38
N LEU A 289 -5.82 1.63 -9.42
CA LEU A 289 -6.83 1.05 -10.30
C LEU A 289 -7.74 0.08 -9.54
N GLU A 290 -7.18 -0.72 -8.63
CA GLU A 290 -7.95 -1.58 -7.72
C GLU A 290 -8.98 -0.76 -6.92
N ARG A 291 -8.55 0.34 -6.28
CA ARG A 291 -9.40 1.21 -5.46
C ARG A 291 -10.47 1.97 -6.25
N LYS A 292 -10.13 2.46 -7.43
CA LYS A 292 -11.08 3.20 -8.28
C LYS A 292 -12.23 2.31 -8.75
N HIS A 293 -11.98 1.02 -8.95
CA HIS A 293 -13.01 0.06 -9.36
C HIS A 293 -13.97 -0.28 -8.20
N GLU A 294 -13.46 -0.39 -6.98
CA GLU A 294 -14.27 -0.59 -5.78
C GLU A 294 -15.26 0.55 -5.58
N ILE A 295 -14.78 1.81 -5.68
CA ILE A 295 -15.62 3.00 -5.55
C ILE A 295 -16.73 3.04 -6.63
N LYS A 296 -16.42 2.69 -7.88
CA LYS A 296 -17.44 2.68 -8.97
C LYS A 296 -18.48 1.57 -8.80
N GLN A 297 -18.12 0.43 -8.24
CA GLN A 297 -19.08 -0.64 -7.94
C GLN A 297 -20.01 -0.24 -6.79
N GLU A 298 -19.51 0.42 -5.76
CA GLU A 298 -20.32 0.94 -4.67
C GLU A 298 -21.28 2.04 -5.15
N GLU A 299 -20.86 2.90 -6.08
CA GLU A 299 -21.72 3.93 -6.70
C GLU A 299 -22.74 3.33 -7.68
N GLY A 300 -22.43 2.24 -8.39
CA GLY A 300 -23.32 1.57 -9.35
C GLY A 300 -24.45 0.76 -8.70
N ILE A 301 -24.29 0.31 -7.48
CA ILE A 301 -25.32 -0.43 -6.73
C ILE A 301 -26.46 0.49 -6.24
N GLN A 302 -26.29 1.81 -6.27
CA GLN A 302 -27.32 2.77 -5.82
C GLN A 302 -28.35 3.20 -6.88
N VAL A 303 -28.35 2.67 -8.11
CA VAL A 303 -29.19 3.19 -9.21
C VAL A 303 -30.33 2.24 -9.65
N GLU A 304 -30.50 1.07 -9.06
CA GLU A 304 -31.68 0.22 -9.35
C GLU A 304 -32.52 -0.06 -8.10
N GLY A 305 -33.26 0.95 -7.68
CA GLY A 305 -34.29 0.84 -6.67
C GLY A 305 -35.41 1.85 -6.94
N THR A 306 -36.39 1.43 -7.75
CA THR A 306 -37.64 2.15 -8.05
C THR A 306 -38.39 2.56 -6.79
N VAL A 307 -38.71 3.85 -6.71
CA VAL A 307 -39.57 4.45 -5.67
C VAL A 307 -41.02 4.20 -6.03
N PRO A 308 -41.90 3.81 -5.11
CA PRO A 308 -43.27 4.23 -5.10
C PRO A 308 -43.52 5.25 -3.99
N SER A 309 -44.02 6.38 -4.42
CA SER A 309 -44.58 7.45 -3.58
C SER A 309 -45.83 6.99 -2.84
N VAL A 310 -45.95 7.24 -1.55
CA VAL A 310 -47.25 7.48 -0.88
C VAL A 310 -47.05 8.53 0.22
N SER A 311 -48.01 9.44 0.21
CA SER A 311 -48.20 10.65 0.94
C SER A 311 -48.70 10.48 2.39
N ALA A 312 -48.34 11.48 3.26
CA ALA A 312 -49.11 12.12 4.34
C ALA A 312 -49.54 11.22 5.54
N GLU A 313 -49.46 11.59 6.77
CA GLU A 313 -49.91 12.75 7.53
C GLU A 313 -49.44 12.70 8.99
N ALA A 314 -49.53 13.81 9.68
CA ALA A 314 -49.08 14.14 11.00
C ALA A 314 -49.79 13.40 12.15
N GLU A 315 -49.12 13.21 13.28
CA GLU A 315 -49.68 13.65 14.58
C GLU A 315 -48.67 13.83 15.72
N VAL A 316 -49.00 14.74 16.58
CA VAL A 316 -48.28 15.36 17.70
C VAL A 316 -48.44 14.51 18.97
N GLY A 317 -47.42 14.46 19.82
CA GLY A 317 -47.60 13.98 21.20
C GLY A 317 -46.32 14.00 22.05
N ARG A 318 -46.28 14.86 23.01
CA ARG A 318 -45.25 15.12 24.05
C ARG A 318 -45.30 14.11 25.21
N PRO A 319 -44.53 14.37 26.31
CA PRO A 319 -43.29 13.63 26.69
C PRO A 319 -43.48 12.92 28.07
N LEU A 320 -42.49 12.17 28.53
CA LEU A 320 -42.19 11.97 29.97
C LEU A 320 -40.86 11.20 30.17
N SER A 321 -39.94 11.87 30.67
CA SER A 321 -39.13 11.84 31.91
C SER A 321 -38.80 10.50 32.57
N THR A 322 -37.46 10.35 32.77
CA THR A 322 -36.72 9.90 33.95
C THR A 322 -36.88 8.45 34.41
N VAL A 323 -35.77 7.70 34.38
CA VAL A 323 -35.16 7.09 35.57
C VAL A 323 -33.70 6.72 35.26
N LEU A 324 -32.82 7.17 36.12
CA LEU A 324 -31.41 6.78 36.26
C LEU A 324 -31.28 5.28 36.58
N ASN A 325 -30.32 4.63 35.94
CA ASN A 325 -29.51 3.61 36.59
C ASN A 325 -28.07 3.71 36.10
N GLN A 326 -27.19 4.00 37.02
CA GLN A 326 -25.75 3.85 36.92
C GLN A 326 -25.45 2.35 36.94
N ASP A 327 -24.66 1.90 36.01
CA ASP A 327 -23.44 1.11 36.18
C ASP A 327 -23.03 0.42 34.86
N THR A 328 -21.76 0.50 34.63
CA THR A 328 -20.89 -0.07 33.56
C THR A 328 -20.56 0.90 32.43
N ALA A 329 -19.49 1.68 32.65
CA ALA A 329 -18.75 2.38 31.62
C ALA A 329 -17.91 1.37 30.80
N ALA A 330 -18.50 0.78 29.78
CA ALA A 330 -17.80 0.20 28.66
C ALA A 330 -18.06 1.08 27.45
N ASP A 331 -17.00 1.64 26.95
CA ASP A 331 -16.73 2.45 25.76
C ASP A 331 -17.88 2.57 24.74
N SER A 332 -18.82 3.51 24.97
CA SER A 332 -19.95 3.74 24.05
C SER A 332 -19.61 4.84 23.03
N ARG A 333 -18.57 4.61 22.21
CA ARG A 333 -18.27 5.44 21.05
C ARG A 333 -19.31 5.20 19.96
N VAL A 334 -19.87 6.28 19.42
CA VAL A 334 -20.79 6.20 18.28
C VAL A 334 -19.97 6.34 17.01
N TYR A 335 -19.84 5.25 16.26
CA TYR A 335 -19.11 5.24 14.99
C TYR A 335 -19.96 5.78 13.85
N LEU A 336 -19.29 6.43 12.90
CA LEU A 336 -19.87 7.15 11.78
C LEU A 336 -19.38 6.55 10.46
N ASP A 337 -20.27 6.39 9.50
CA ASP A 337 -19.92 6.09 8.11
C ASP A 337 -19.66 7.38 7.34
N VAL A 338 -18.44 7.91 7.48
CA VAL A 338 -18.04 9.16 6.84
C VAL A 338 -17.30 8.85 5.54
N PRO A 339 -17.88 9.20 4.37
CA PRO A 339 -17.19 9.08 3.09
C PRO A 339 -15.89 9.89 3.08
N TYR A 340 -14.86 9.38 2.44
CA TYR A 340 -13.53 10.02 2.43
C TYR A 340 -13.56 11.48 1.99
N ARG A 341 -14.41 11.82 1.01
CA ARG A 341 -14.63 13.21 0.53
C ARG A 341 -15.21 14.14 1.59
N GLU A 342 -15.87 13.61 2.60
CA GLU A 342 -16.53 14.38 3.67
C GLU A 342 -15.75 14.36 5.00
N LYS A 343 -14.59 13.71 5.04
CA LYS A 343 -13.74 13.57 6.22
C LYS A 343 -13.40 14.90 6.89
N ASP A 344 -13.12 15.93 6.07
CA ASP A 344 -12.74 17.24 6.58
C ASP A 344 -13.95 18.00 7.16
N VAL A 345 -15.14 17.72 6.65
CA VAL A 345 -16.40 18.23 7.21
C VAL A 345 -16.70 17.55 8.54
N ALA A 346 -16.62 16.23 8.61
CA ALA A 346 -16.81 15.48 9.84
C ALA A 346 -15.80 15.89 10.92
N LYS A 347 -14.53 16.09 10.53
CA LYS A 347 -13.47 16.56 11.42
C LYS A 347 -13.74 17.98 11.95
N LYS A 348 -14.21 18.90 11.10
CA LYS A 348 -14.59 20.26 11.52
C LYS A 348 -15.77 20.27 12.48
N LEU A 349 -16.68 19.31 12.37
CA LEU A 349 -17.79 19.12 13.29
C LEU A 349 -17.37 18.43 14.60
N GLY A 350 -16.11 17.99 14.73
CA GLY A 350 -15.55 17.41 15.95
C GLY A 350 -15.46 15.89 15.97
N ALA A 351 -15.80 15.19 14.88
CA ALA A 351 -15.56 13.75 14.77
C ALA A 351 -14.05 13.44 14.85
N LYS A 352 -13.71 12.32 15.48
CA LYS A 352 -12.34 11.82 15.60
C LYS A 352 -12.19 10.53 14.83
N TRP A 353 -10.99 10.30 14.30
CA TRP A 353 -10.65 9.08 13.63
C TRP A 353 -10.04 8.07 14.60
N ASP A 354 -10.66 6.91 14.71
CA ASP A 354 -10.11 5.77 15.45
C ASP A 354 -9.17 4.99 14.50
N ARG A 355 -7.91 4.85 14.90
CA ARG A 355 -6.89 4.15 14.11
C ARG A 355 -6.99 2.63 14.26
N GLN A 356 -7.52 2.15 15.38
CA GLN A 356 -7.64 0.73 15.69
C GLN A 356 -8.83 0.13 14.92
N ASP A 357 -10.00 0.79 15.01
CA ASP A 357 -11.22 0.34 14.35
C ASP A 357 -11.41 0.94 12.95
N ARG A 358 -10.43 1.75 12.48
CA ARG A 358 -10.43 2.42 11.16
C ARG A 358 -11.73 3.13 10.82
N GLY A 359 -12.34 3.77 11.82
CA GLY A 359 -13.62 4.44 11.72
C GLY A 359 -13.62 5.86 12.28
N TRP A 360 -14.51 6.72 11.76
CA TRP A 360 -14.81 7.99 12.40
C TRP A 360 -15.78 7.76 13.56
N TYR A 361 -15.60 8.45 14.66
CA TYR A 361 -16.49 8.36 15.80
C TYR A 361 -16.77 9.72 16.44
N ILE A 362 -17.91 9.83 17.10
CA ILE A 362 -18.29 10.99 17.90
C ILE A 362 -17.70 10.81 19.30
N PRO A 363 -16.86 11.74 19.79
CA PRO A 363 -16.38 11.71 21.17
C PRO A 363 -17.53 11.71 22.19
N VAL A 364 -17.34 10.99 23.28
CA VAL A 364 -18.33 10.93 24.38
C VAL A 364 -18.63 12.34 24.89
N GLY A 365 -19.93 12.66 25.05
CA GLY A 365 -20.39 13.97 25.49
C GLY A 365 -20.63 15.00 24.38
N MET A 366 -20.43 14.63 23.11
CA MET A 366 -20.72 15.52 21.99
C MET A 366 -22.12 15.24 21.41
N GLU A 367 -22.81 16.30 20.99
CA GLU A 367 -24.15 16.22 20.39
C GLU A 367 -24.08 15.46 19.03
N GLN A 368 -25.00 14.50 18.83
CA GLN A 368 -25.00 13.65 17.62
C GLN A 368 -25.73 14.30 16.43
N THR A 369 -26.52 15.33 16.65
CA THR A 369 -27.34 15.99 15.63
C THR A 369 -26.57 16.44 14.39
N PRO A 370 -25.36 17.03 14.49
CA PRO A 370 -24.58 17.45 13.33
C PRO A 370 -24.08 16.27 12.46
N PHE A 371 -24.05 15.06 13.03
CA PHE A 371 -23.52 13.86 12.39
C PHE A 371 -24.61 12.93 11.84
N LYS A 372 -25.88 13.33 11.93
CA LYS A 372 -27.05 12.49 11.63
C LYS A 372 -26.98 11.80 10.28
N LYS A 373 -26.38 12.43 9.27
CA LYS A 373 -26.24 11.86 7.92
C LYS A 373 -25.21 10.72 7.83
N TRP A 374 -24.35 10.55 8.82
CA TRP A 374 -23.32 9.52 8.87
C TRP A 374 -23.54 8.51 10.00
N LEU A 375 -24.62 8.60 10.75
CA LEU A 375 -24.94 7.61 11.79
C LEU A 375 -25.29 6.29 11.12
N ARG A 376 -24.66 5.20 11.58
CA ARG A 376 -25.01 3.83 11.17
C ARG A 376 -26.46 3.53 11.54
N LYS A 377 -27.22 2.93 10.62
CA LYS A 377 -28.58 2.50 10.90
C LYS A 377 -28.55 1.25 11.80
N LYS A 378 -29.42 1.19 12.80
CA LYS A 378 -29.48 0.08 13.79
C LYS A 378 -29.74 -1.31 13.18
N GLU A 379 -30.24 -1.39 11.93
CA GLU A 379 -30.47 -2.66 11.23
C GLU A 379 -29.17 -3.39 10.88
N ASP A 380 -28.05 -2.68 10.77
CA ASP A 380 -26.73 -3.27 10.45
C ASP A 380 -26.04 -3.84 11.71
N GLU A 381 -26.42 -3.44 12.93
CA GLU A 381 -25.82 -3.96 14.17
C GLU A 381 -26.37 -5.34 14.55
N GLU A 382 -27.62 -5.66 14.26
CA GLU A 382 -28.19 -7.01 14.51
C GLU A 382 -27.64 -8.04 13.51
N ASN A 383 -27.49 -7.67 12.25
CA ASN A 383 -26.92 -8.56 11.24
C ASN A 383 -25.43 -8.86 11.47
N ASN A 384 -24.70 -7.94 12.09
CA ASN A 384 -23.27 -8.13 12.40
C ASN A 384 -23.05 -8.89 13.71
N ARG A 385 -24.03 -8.92 14.63
CA ARG A 385 -23.96 -9.75 15.85
C ARG A 385 -24.28 -11.21 15.61
N GLU A 386 -25.14 -11.52 14.64
CA GLU A 386 -25.41 -12.91 14.24
C GLU A 386 -24.24 -13.52 13.44
N LEU A 387 -23.40 -12.71 12.79
CA LEU A 387 -22.20 -13.14 12.07
C LEU A 387 -20.96 -13.32 12.97
N SER A 388 -21.02 -12.91 14.25
CA SER A 388 -19.87 -12.98 15.17
C SER A 388 -19.94 -14.15 16.18
N SER A 389 -20.91 -15.06 16.10
CA SER A 389 -20.86 -16.33 16.80
C SER A 389 -20.09 -17.34 15.94
N PRO A 390 -19.18 -18.16 16.52
CA PRO A 390 -18.43 -19.14 15.76
C PRO A 390 -19.35 -20.32 15.39
N SER A 391 -20.15 -20.14 14.33
CA SER A 391 -20.86 -21.26 13.72
C SER A 391 -19.83 -22.11 13.00
N ARG A 392 -19.77 -23.36 13.39
CA ARG A 392 -18.97 -24.43 12.82
C ARG A 392 -19.19 -24.47 11.31
N ARG A 393 -18.20 -24.01 10.52
CA ARG A 393 -18.27 -24.11 9.07
C ARG A 393 -18.21 -25.58 8.67
N GLU A 394 -19.17 -26.02 7.89
CA GLU A 394 -19.09 -27.31 7.22
C GLU A 394 -18.44 -27.14 5.85
N TYR A 395 -17.32 -27.85 5.67
CA TYR A 395 -16.60 -27.81 4.39
C TYR A 395 -17.16 -28.90 3.48
N LEU A 396 -17.60 -28.49 2.29
CA LEU A 396 -18.11 -29.38 1.25
C LEU A 396 -16.99 -29.68 0.24
N ALA A 397 -16.73 -30.95 0.00
CA ALA A 397 -15.85 -31.39 -1.08
C ALA A 397 -16.60 -31.33 -2.42
N VAL A 398 -16.58 -30.16 -3.09
CA VAL A 398 -17.26 -29.95 -4.36
C VAL A 398 -16.30 -30.13 -5.52
N PRO A 399 -16.57 -31.06 -6.49
CA PRO A 399 -15.78 -31.20 -7.69
C PRO A 399 -15.72 -29.92 -8.51
N TYR A 400 -14.63 -29.71 -9.23
CA TYR A 400 -14.40 -28.48 -9.98
C TYR A 400 -15.55 -28.12 -10.94
N GLU A 401 -16.15 -29.14 -11.54
CA GLU A 401 -17.25 -29.01 -12.52
C GLU A 401 -18.57 -28.54 -11.89
N GLU A 402 -18.81 -28.83 -10.61
CA GLU A 402 -20.04 -28.48 -9.89
C GLU A 402 -19.93 -27.16 -9.10
N ARG A 403 -18.82 -26.46 -9.18
CA ARG A 403 -18.57 -25.21 -8.44
C ARG A 403 -19.59 -24.10 -8.73
N LYS A 404 -20.08 -24.00 -9.98
CA LYS A 404 -21.07 -23.01 -10.34
C LYS A 404 -22.44 -23.26 -9.70
N GLU A 405 -22.83 -24.54 -9.59
CA GLU A 405 -24.08 -24.94 -8.94
C GLU A 405 -24.00 -24.78 -7.42
N ALA A 406 -22.91 -25.18 -6.81
CA ALA A 406 -22.69 -25.00 -5.38
C ALA A 406 -22.71 -23.52 -4.99
N LYS A 407 -22.13 -22.65 -5.80
CA LYS A 407 -22.16 -21.19 -5.61
C LYS A 407 -23.58 -20.62 -5.78
N ALA A 408 -24.37 -21.11 -6.73
CA ALA A 408 -25.77 -20.72 -6.91
C ALA A 408 -26.66 -21.13 -5.74
N LEU A 409 -26.27 -22.20 -5.01
CA LEU A 409 -26.92 -22.68 -3.79
C LEU A 409 -26.40 -22.01 -2.51
N GLY A 410 -25.51 -21.02 -2.63
CA GLY A 410 -25.02 -20.23 -1.49
C GLY A 410 -23.72 -20.70 -0.85
N ALA A 411 -23.03 -21.70 -1.42
CA ALA A 411 -21.73 -22.14 -0.94
C ALA A 411 -20.68 -21.03 -1.14
N LYS A 412 -19.87 -20.75 -0.12
CA LYS A 412 -18.74 -19.81 -0.17
C LYS A 412 -17.45 -20.59 -0.12
N TRP A 413 -16.44 -20.16 -0.85
CA TRP A 413 -15.10 -20.75 -0.83
C TRP A 413 -14.27 -20.02 0.21
N ASP A 414 -13.52 -20.79 1.00
CA ASP A 414 -12.49 -20.27 1.89
C ASP A 414 -11.18 -20.04 1.14
#